data_4bf0ca894afa5ee500225aa19eda08e0
#
_entry.id   4bf0ca894afa5ee500225aa19eda08e0
#
_cell.length_a   1.000
_cell.length_b   1.000
_cell.length_c   1.000
_cell.angle_alpha   90.00
_cell.angle_beta   90.00
_cell.angle_gamma   90.00
#
_symmetry.space_group_name_H-M   'P 1'
#
loop_
_entity.id
_entity.type
_entity.pdbx_description
1 polymer ?
#
loop_
_entity_poly.entity_id
_entity_poly.type
_entity_poly.pdbx_seq_one_letter_code
_entity_poly.pdbx_strand_id
1 'polypeptide(L)'
;VAGDWLWEIGNNLSGELLAGYDRRQVDMAETLADRLDLVTTKRAAATAAYLISPRFRVRGALEGSDTDREQNRTTNVRTTGARVGADYVSPLGNTIGLEYRDTKGVAPQAEFVPTLGRFVDNDFHEREFSLVSVYAIGSTLRSSIRLGHTRREYTDLPERNFNANTGVGTVDWLVGNKTVLRFDAYSLPRSIADVSASHEVVKGVAFGPRWAMTSKTVLSARLLHERRTFSGDPGIVAGGVKRDEVYRLARFAFGWEPQHFWQVSVAFDVGDRESNIDGRDYQYNAVMGNLAYVW
;
A
#
# COMPACT_ATOMS: atom_id res chain seq x y z
N VAL A 1 -14.67 -3.71 6.42
CA VAL A 1 -15.53 -4.64 5.67
C VAL A 1 -15.22 -4.45 4.19
N ALA A 2 -15.09 -5.55 3.44
CA ALA A 2 -14.92 -5.51 1.99
C ALA A 2 -15.68 -6.68 1.37
N GLY A 3 -16.14 -6.50 0.14
CA GLY A 3 -16.75 -7.53 -0.68
C GLY A 3 -16.24 -7.40 -2.12
N ASP A 4 -16.13 -8.54 -2.78
CA ASP A 4 -15.76 -8.64 -4.18
C ASP A 4 -16.74 -9.56 -4.91
N TRP A 5 -16.96 -9.29 -6.18
CA TRP A 5 -17.73 -10.09 -7.10
C TRP A 5 -16.94 -10.34 -8.37
N LEU A 6 -16.54 -11.60 -8.56
CA LEU A 6 -15.87 -12.08 -9.76
C LEU A 6 -16.91 -12.46 -10.80
N TRP A 7 -16.68 -12.10 -12.05
CA TRP A 7 -17.57 -12.43 -13.16
C TRP A 7 -16.79 -12.84 -14.41
N GLU A 8 -17.40 -13.70 -15.20
CA GLU A 8 -16.90 -14.16 -16.50
C GLU A 8 -18.02 -14.15 -17.55
N ILE A 9 -17.68 -13.73 -18.77
CA ILE A 9 -18.58 -13.75 -19.92
C ILE A 9 -17.89 -14.49 -21.07
N GLY A 10 -18.36 -15.68 -21.36
CA GLY A 10 -17.69 -16.60 -22.28
C GLY A 10 -16.33 -17.01 -21.74
N ASN A 11 -15.39 -17.33 -22.64
CA ASN A 11 -14.06 -17.81 -22.26
C ASN A 11 -12.98 -16.70 -22.27
N ASN A 12 -13.33 -15.51 -22.72
CA ASN A 12 -12.35 -14.49 -23.05
C ASN A 12 -12.47 -13.21 -22.20
N LEU A 13 -13.63 -12.95 -21.61
CA LEU A 13 -13.86 -11.74 -20.84
C LEU A 13 -14.14 -12.07 -19.38
N SER A 14 -13.33 -11.53 -18.49
CA SER A 14 -13.51 -11.67 -17.04
C SER A 14 -13.30 -10.34 -16.33
N GLY A 15 -13.77 -10.24 -15.11
CA GLY A 15 -13.56 -9.05 -14.32
C GLY A 15 -13.96 -9.23 -12.87
N GLU A 16 -13.85 -8.12 -12.15
CA GLU A 16 -14.12 -8.03 -10.73
C GLU A 16 -14.76 -6.70 -10.41
N LEU A 17 -15.75 -6.71 -9.53
CA LEU A 17 -16.25 -5.54 -8.83
C LEU A 17 -15.86 -5.64 -7.37
N LEU A 18 -15.24 -4.60 -6.85
CA LEU A 18 -14.79 -4.52 -5.46
C LEU A 18 -15.42 -3.31 -4.80
N ALA A 19 -15.88 -3.48 -3.56
CA ALA A 19 -16.27 -2.40 -2.67
C ALA A 19 -15.70 -2.63 -1.28
N GLY A 20 -15.21 -1.58 -0.62
CA GLY A 20 -14.58 -1.70 0.68
C GLY A 20 -14.83 -0.48 1.55
N TYR A 21 -14.94 -0.72 2.85
CA TYR A 21 -15.02 0.27 3.90
C TYR A 21 -14.02 -0.12 5.00
N ASP A 22 -13.13 0.80 5.33
CA ASP A 22 -12.16 0.66 6.40
C ASP A 22 -12.25 1.87 7.33
N ARG A 23 -12.23 1.65 8.63
CA ARG A 23 -12.10 2.69 9.64
C ARG A 23 -11.05 2.27 10.64
N ARG A 24 -9.99 3.04 10.71
CA ARG A 24 -8.84 2.74 11.55
C ARG A 24 -8.34 3.97 12.28
N GLN A 25 -7.75 3.75 13.42
CA GLN A 25 -6.97 4.74 14.11
C GLN A 25 -5.61 4.90 13.41
N VAL A 26 -5.20 6.13 13.16
CA VAL A 26 -3.88 6.43 12.62
C VAL A 26 -2.88 6.40 13.76
N ASP A 27 -1.70 5.86 13.48
CA ASP A 27 -0.58 5.84 14.41
C ASP A 27 -0.22 7.28 14.83
N MET A 28 -0.08 7.51 16.13
CA MET A 28 0.28 8.81 16.71
C MET A 28 1.61 9.36 16.17
N ALA A 29 2.46 8.48 15.66
CA ALA A 29 3.73 8.85 15.02
C ALA A 29 3.56 9.63 13.70
N GLU A 30 2.39 9.55 13.06
CA GLU A 30 2.09 10.27 11.81
C GLU A 30 1.38 11.62 12.07
N THR A 31 0.89 11.87 13.28
CA THR A 31 0.20 13.11 13.62
C THR A 31 1.02 13.95 14.59
N LEU A 32 1.07 15.26 14.34
CA LEU A 32 1.74 16.22 15.22
C LEU A 32 0.89 16.62 16.44
N ALA A 33 -0.34 16.14 16.51
CA ALA A 33 -1.25 16.42 17.60
C ALA A 33 -1.31 15.22 18.55
N ASP A 34 -1.30 15.47 19.85
CA ASP A 34 -1.56 14.50 20.93
C ASP A 34 -2.97 13.87 20.87
N ARG A 35 -3.65 13.97 19.74
CA ARG A 35 -5.01 13.48 19.55
C ARG A 35 -5.01 12.34 18.57
N LEU A 36 -5.75 11.30 18.95
CA LEU A 36 -6.05 10.16 18.09
C LEU A 36 -6.87 10.64 16.88
N ASP A 37 -6.39 10.37 15.68
CA ASP A 37 -7.14 10.64 14.45
C ASP A 37 -7.74 9.34 13.91
N LEU A 38 -9.02 9.40 13.56
CA LEU A 38 -9.72 8.29 12.93
C LEU A 38 -9.80 8.54 11.43
N VAL A 39 -9.29 7.59 10.67
CA VAL A 39 -9.33 7.62 9.21
C VAL A 39 -10.38 6.63 8.72
N THR A 40 -11.33 7.13 7.97
CA THR A 40 -12.34 6.35 7.26
C THR A 40 -12.00 6.34 5.78
N THR A 41 -11.85 5.17 5.19
CA THR A 41 -11.61 4.98 3.76
C THR A 41 -12.72 4.15 3.14
N LYS A 42 -13.38 4.70 2.12
CA LYS A 42 -14.31 3.99 1.25
C LYS A 42 -13.63 3.80 -0.09
N ARG A 43 -13.77 2.64 -0.69
CA ARG A 43 -13.17 2.35 -1.99
C ARG A 43 -14.12 1.52 -2.85
N ALA A 44 -14.08 1.76 -4.15
CA ALA A 44 -14.76 0.94 -5.14
C ALA A 44 -13.85 0.79 -6.35
N ALA A 45 -13.89 -0.38 -6.98
CA ALA A 45 -13.18 -0.64 -8.23
C ALA A 45 -13.97 -1.58 -9.12
N ALA A 46 -13.87 -1.36 -10.43
CA ALA A 46 -14.37 -2.26 -11.45
C ALA A 46 -13.20 -2.59 -12.38
N THR A 47 -12.93 -3.86 -12.58
CA THR A 47 -11.88 -4.33 -13.49
C THR A 47 -12.47 -5.20 -14.57
N ALA A 48 -11.85 -5.19 -15.75
CA ALA A 48 -12.16 -6.08 -16.85
C ALA A 48 -10.88 -6.51 -17.55
N ALA A 49 -10.82 -7.76 -17.99
CA ALA A 49 -9.72 -8.31 -18.76
C ALA A 49 -10.28 -9.10 -19.95
N TYR A 50 -9.76 -8.82 -21.13
CA TYR A 50 -10.16 -9.49 -22.37
C TYR A 50 -8.98 -10.19 -23.03
N LEU A 51 -9.11 -11.50 -23.26
CA LEU A 51 -8.15 -12.32 -23.99
C LEU A 51 -8.37 -12.11 -25.50
N ILE A 52 -7.52 -11.30 -26.13
CA ILE A 52 -7.52 -11.11 -27.59
C ILE A 52 -7.10 -12.39 -28.28
N SER A 53 -6.15 -13.10 -27.68
CA SER A 53 -5.67 -14.41 -28.11
C SER A 53 -5.18 -15.19 -26.87
N PRO A 54 -4.88 -16.49 -26.98
CA PRO A 54 -4.34 -17.26 -25.85
C PRO A 54 -3.06 -16.69 -25.21
N ARG A 55 -2.39 -15.76 -25.93
CA ARG A 55 -1.11 -15.17 -25.48
C ARG A 55 -1.18 -13.67 -25.19
N PHE A 56 -2.25 -12.99 -25.55
CA PHE A 56 -2.36 -11.55 -25.39
C PHE A 56 -3.68 -11.18 -24.70
N ARG A 57 -3.56 -10.39 -23.64
CA ARG A 57 -4.67 -9.91 -22.83
C ARG A 57 -4.58 -8.38 -22.70
N VAL A 58 -5.71 -7.70 -22.84
CA VAL A 58 -5.86 -6.30 -22.44
C VAL A 58 -6.64 -6.22 -21.15
N ARG A 59 -6.31 -5.22 -20.32
CA ARG A 59 -6.96 -4.98 -19.03
C ARG A 59 -7.41 -3.54 -18.95
N GLY A 60 -8.55 -3.34 -18.29
CA GLY A 60 -9.04 -2.02 -17.91
C GLY A 60 -9.51 -2.03 -16.47
N ALA A 61 -9.41 -0.89 -15.79
CA ALA A 61 -10.00 -0.71 -14.47
C ALA A 61 -10.45 0.74 -14.29
N LEU A 62 -11.55 0.91 -13.55
CA LEU A 62 -11.97 2.17 -12.96
C LEU A 62 -11.95 2.02 -11.46
N GLU A 63 -11.40 3.00 -10.77
CA GLU A 63 -11.23 2.95 -9.32
C GLU A 63 -11.58 4.30 -8.68
N GLY A 64 -12.13 4.25 -7.49
CA GLY A 64 -12.44 5.43 -6.70
C GLY A 64 -12.21 5.17 -5.23
N SER A 65 -11.75 6.19 -4.52
CA SER A 65 -11.67 6.15 -3.06
C SER A 65 -12.06 7.49 -2.45
N ASP A 66 -12.58 7.44 -1.24
CA ASP A 66 -12.90 8.59 -0.41
C ASP A 66 -12.26 8.37 0.95
N THR A 67 -11.35 9.25 1.33
CA THR A 67 -10.60 9.17 2.59
C THR A 67 -10.92 10.38 3.44
N ASP A 68 -11.59 10.14 4.56
CA ASP A 68 -11.98 11.13 5.54
C ASP A 68 -11.19 10.96 6.84
N ARG A 69 -10.61 12.05 7.33
CA ARG A 69 -9.95 12.18 8.63
C ARG A 69 -10.80 13.08 9.53
N GLU A 70 -11.02 12.66 10.77
CA GLU A 70 -11.88 13.43 11.68
C GLU A 70 -11.19 14.69 12.20
N GLN A 71 -9.89 14.62 12.48
CA GLN A 71 -9.13 15.73 13.07
C GLN A 71 -8.41 16.60 12.01
N ASN A 72 -7.82 15.97 11.00
CA ASN A 72 -7.08 16.70 9.96
C ASN A 72 -7.85 16.72 8.63
N ARG A 73 -8.93 17.48 8.57
CA ARG A 73 -9.84 17.53 7.43
C ARG A 73 -9.23 18.11 6.16
N THR A 74 -8.18 18.91 6.25
CA THR A 74 -7.47 19.47 5.07
C THR A 74 -6.73 18.41 4.28
N THR A 75 -6.53 17.21 4.84
CA THR A 75 -5.93 16.06 4.18
C THR A 75 -6.95 15.06 3.66
N ASN A 76 -8.24 15.37 3.77
CA ASN A 76 -9.30 14.58 3.15
C ASN A 76 -9.14 14.62 1.64
N VAL A 77 -9.31 13.49 1.00
CA VAL A 77 -9.15 13.39 -0.45
C VAL A 77 -10.10 12.36 -1.05
N ARG A 78 -10.72 12.76 -2.15
CA ARG A 78 -11.46 11.86 -3.02
C ARG A 78 -10.65 11.61 -4.27
N THR A 79 -10.39 10.34 -4.60
CA THR A 79 -9.68 9.98 -5.82
C THR A 79 -10.59 9.25 -6.79
N THR A 80 -10.40 9.52 -8.07
CA THR A 80 -10.98 8.75 -9.18
C THR A 80 -9.87 8.44 -10.15
N GLY A 81 -9.82 7.21 -10.64
CA GLY A 81 -8.74 6.78 -11.53
C GLY A 81 -9.21 5.81 -12.59
N ALA A 82 -8.50 5.80 -13.69
CA ALA A 82 -8.61 4.82 -14.76
C ALA A 82 -7.25 4.17 -14.99
N ARG A 83 -7.29 2.89 -15.33
CA ARG A 83 -6.10 2.09 -15.59
C ARG A 83 -6.32 1.25 -16.84
N VAL A 84 -5.32 1.20 -17.71
CA VAL A 84 -5.31 0.37 -18.91
C VAL A 84 -3.98 -0.36 -19.02
N GLY A 85 -3.99 -1.61 -19.46
CA GLY A 85 -2.77 -2.39 -19.62
C GLY A 85 -2.91 -3.47 -20.69
N ALA A 86 -1.77 -3.94 -21.14
CA ALA A 86 -1.65 -5.07 -22.05
C ALA A 86 -0.60 -6.04 -21.54
N ASP A 87 -0.92 -7.34 -21.55
CA ASP A 87 -0.06 -8.40 -21.07
C ASP A 87 0.19 -9.44 -22.17
N TYR A 88 1.41 -9.94 -22.20
CA TYR A 88 1.72 -11.23 -22.76
C TYR A 88 1.50 -12.32 -21.71
N VAL A 89 0.80 -13.36 -22.09
CA VAL A 89 0.54 -14.53 -21.25
C VAL A 89 1.28 -15.73 -21.83
N SER A 90 2.21 -16.29 -21.06
CA SER A 90 2.95 -17.48 -21.49
C SER A 90 2.07 -18.73 -21.47
N PRO A 91 2.46 -19.84 -22.15
CA PRO A 91 1.73 -21.11 -22.07
C PRO A 91 1.58 -21.68 -20.65
N LEU A 92 2.45 -21.26 -19.72
CA LEU A 92 2.42 -21.65 -18.30
C LEU A 92 1.59 -20.69 -17.43
N GLY A 93 0.90 -19.72 -18.04
CA GLY A 93 0.09 -18.73 -17.31
C GLY A 93 0.89 -17.57 -16.71
N ASN A 94 2.21 -17.50 -16.94
CA ASN A 94 3.01 -16.38 -16.50
C ASN A 94 2.69 -15.13 -17.34
N THR A 95 2.71 -13.95 -16.71
CA THR A 95 2.36 -12.71 -17.39
C THR A 95 3.48 -11.66 -17.26
N ILE A 96 3.67 -10.91 -18.34
CA ILE A 96 4.44 -9.68 -18.35
C ILE A 96 3.69 -8.66 -19.19
N GLY A 97 3.56 -7.44 -18.70
CA GLY A 97 2.78 -6.42 -19.38
C GLY A 97 3.14 -5.00 -18.99
N LEU A 98 2.59 -4.08 -19.75
CA LEU A 98 2.67 -2.65 -19.50
C LEU A 98 1.33 -2.14 -19.03
N GLU A 99 1.34 -1.17 -18.14
CA GLU A 99 0.15 -0.55 -17.58
C GLU A 99 0.34 0.96 -17.45
N TYR A 100 -0.68 1.70 -17.80
CA TYR A 100 -0.80 3.13 -17.58
C TYR A 100 -1.96 3.39 -16.64
N ARG A 101 -1.75 4.23 -15.63
CA ARG A 101 -2.77 4.69 -14.68
C ARG A 101 -2.81 6.21 -14.66
N ASP A 102 -4.03 6.73 -14.68
CA ASP A 102 -4.35 8.14 -14.56
C ASP A 102 -5.32 8.33 -13.37
N THR A 103 -4.96 9.19 -12.43
CA THR A 103 -5.73 9.40 -11.19
C THR A 103 -5.88 10.88 -10.92
N LYS A 104 -7.10 11.32 -10.67
CA LYS A 104 -7.43 12.66 -10.20
C LYS A 104 -7.79 12.59 -8.71
N GLY A 105 -7.15 13.43 -7.90
CA GLY A 105 -7.48 13.65 -6.50
C GLY A 105 -8.10 15.02 -6.31
N VAL A 106 -9.18 15.07 -5.55
CA VAL A 106 -9.89 16.30 -5.19
C VAL A 106 -9.90 16.41 -3.67
N ALA A 107 -9.37 17.51 -3.14
CA ALA A 107 -9.41 17.83 -1.72
C ALA A 107 -10.70 18.63 -1.44
N PRO A 108 -11.63 18.11 -0.62
CA PRO A 108 -12.92 18.77 -0.40
C PRO A 108 -12.80 20.05 0.45
N GLN A 109 -11.63 20.29 1.06
CA GLN A 109 -11.37 21.47 1.88
C GLN A 109 -10.06 22.15 1.49
N ALA A 110 -10.15 23.45 1.22
CA ALA A 110 -8.99 24.27 0.98
C ALA A 110 -8.12 24.42 2.25
N GLU A 111 -6.82 24.40 2.08
CA GLU A 111 -5.83 24.59 3.13
C GLU A 111 -5.35 26.04 3.14
N PHE A 112 -5.27 26.66 4.32
CA PHE A 112 -4.63 27.96 4.44
C PHE A 112 -3.11 27.79 4.44
N VAL A 113 -2.43 28.37 3.45
CA VAL A 113 -0.97 28.35 3.33
C VAL A 113 -0.41 29.68 3.80
N PRO A 114 0.23 29.76 5.00
CA PRO A 114 0.69 31.02 5.60
C PRO A 114 1.69 31.79 4.72
N THR A 115 2.58 31.07 4.02
CA THR A 115 3.60 31.67 3.14
C THR A 115 3.00 32.35 1.92
N LEU A 116 1.81 31.91 1.47
CA LEU A 116 1.06 32.50 0.36
C LEU A 116 0.00 33.49 0.84
N GLY A 117 -0.34 33.48 2.14
CA GLY A 117 -1.39 34.32 2.73
C GLY A 117 -2.80 34.05 2.19
N ARG A 118 -3.04 32.87 1.59
CA ARG A 118 -4.32 32.51 0.96
C ARG A 118 -4.68 31.04 1.17
N PHE A 119 -5.97 30.74 0.99
CA PHE A 119 -6.44 29.36 0.87
C PHE A 119 -6.09 28.79 -0.52
N VAL A 120 -5.70 27.52 -0.56
CA VAL A 120 -5.33 26.79 -1.77
C VAL A 120 -6.00 25.42 -1.76
N ASP A 121 -6.30 24.92 -2.95
CA ASP A 121 -6.82 23.57 -3.13
C ASP A 121 -5.67 22.58 -3.28
N ASN A 122 -5.77 21.44 -2.57
CA ASN A 122 -4.83 20.33 -2.65
C ASN A 122 -5.20 19.32 -3.75
N ASP A 123 -5.91 19.78 -4.77
CA ASP A 123 -6.26 18.98 -5.94
C ASP A 123 -5.00 18.57 -6.70
N PHE A 124 -4.98 17.31 -7.15
CA PHE A 124 -3.83 16.80 -7.88
C PHE A 124 -4.24 15.89 -9.05
N HIS A 125 -3.31 15.77 -9.98
CA HIS A 125 -3.35 14.81 -11.07
C HIS A 125 -2.11 13.92 -10.99
N GLU A 126 -2.31 12.60 -10.98
CA GLU A 126 -1.23 11.61 -10.91
C GLU A 126 -1.29 10.67 -12.11
N ARG A 127 -0.15 10.49 -12.74
CA ARG A 127 0.05 9.55 -13.85
C ARG A 127 1.15 8.56 -13.49
N GLU A 128 0.90 7.30 -13.76
CA GLU A 128 1.89 6.24 -13.56
C GLU A 128 1.97 5.37 -14.81
N PHE A 129 3.19 5.10 -15.24
CA PHE A 129 3.49 4.07 -16.23
C PHE A 129 4.27 2.95 -15.56
N SER A 130 3.86 1.70 -15.72
CA SER A 130 4.47 0.56 -15.04
C SER A 130 4.62 -0.68 -15.91
N LEU A 131 5.71 -1.41 -15.69
CA LEU A 131 5.90 -2.78 -16.07
C LEU A 131 5.36 -3.68 -14.97
N VAL A 132 4.51 -4.65 -15.31
CA VAL A 132 3.93 -5.61 -14.36
C VAL A 132 4.25 -7.02 -14.80
N SER A 133 4.58 -7.88 -13.84
CA SER A 133 4.87 -9.29 -14.12
C SER A 133 4.36 -10.16 -12.97
N VAL A 134 3.74 -11.29 -13.33
CA VAL A 134 3.46 -12.39 -12.43
C VAL A 134 4.10 -13.63 -13.01
N TYR A 135 4.99 -14.24 -12.25
CA TYR A 135 5.78 -15.37 -12.69
C TYR A 135 5.75 -16.49 -11.65
N ALA A 136 5.51 -17.72 -12.12
CA ALA A 136 5.50 -18.92 -11.30
C ALA A 136 6.37 -20.01 -11.94
N ILE A 137 7.18 -20.68 -11.13
CA ILE A 137 7.96 -21.87 -11.51
C ILE A 137 7.35 -23.07 -10.77
N GLY A 138 6.56 -23.85 -11.50
CA GLY A 138 5.80 -24.94 -10.91
C GLY A 138 4.94 -24.46 -9.73
N SER A 139 4.88 -25.28 -8.68
CA SER A 139 4.23 -24.92 -7.39
C SER A 139 5.21 -24.32 -6.37
N THR A 140 6.50 -24.21 -6.71
CA THR A 140 7.56 -23.94 -5.75
C THR A 140 7.84 -22.45 -5.58
N LEU A 141 7.78 -21.68 -6.67
CA LEU A 141 8.12 -20.26 -6.62
C LEU A 141 7.05 -19.45 -7.34
N ARG A 142 6.60 -18.37 -6.68
CA ARG A 142 5.70 -17.37 -7.27
C ARG A 142 6.26 -15.98 -7.01
N SER A 143 6.30 -15.15 -8.04
CA SER A 143 6.70 -13.76 -7.92
C SER A 143 5.66 -12.83 -8.55
N SER A 144 5.51 -11.66 -7.96
CA SER A 144 4.72 -10.55 -8.49
C SER A 144 5.58 -9.30 -8.43
N ILE A 145 5.79 -8.64 -9.56
CA ILE A 145 6.66 -7.47 -9.68
C ILE A 145 5.90 -6.38 -10.43
N ARG A 146 5.94 -5.17 -9.89
CA ARG A 146 5.52 -3.93 -10.55
C ARG A 146 6.68 -2.94 -10.44
N LEU A 147 7.12 -2.39 -11.56
CA LEU A 147 8.12 -1.32 -11.62
C LEU A 147 7.52 -0.19 -12.42
N GLY A 148 7.53 1.02 -11.90
CA GLY A 148 6.87 2.15 -12.55
C GLY A 148 7.57 3.47 -12.32
N HIS A 149 7.04 4.48 -12.99
CA HIS A 149 7.36 5.88 -12.78
C HIS A 149 6.06 6.65 -12.59
N THR A 150 5.96 7.33 -11.46
CA THR A 150 4.80 8.13 -11.06
C THR A 150 5.17 9.61 -11.11
N ARG A 151 4.29 10.43 -11.69
CA ARG A 151 4.34 11.88 -11.66
C ARG A 151 3.04 12.41 -11.08
N ARG A 152 3.14 13.24 -10.03
CA ARG A 152 2.01 13.94 -9.44
C ARG A 152 2.19 15.44 -9.55
N GLU A 153 1.15 16.12 -9.98
CA GLU A 153 1.09 17.56 -10.17
C GLU A 153 -0.09 18.11 -9.37
N TYR A 154 0.17 19.11 -8.53
CA TYR A 154 -0.84 19.84 -7.77
C TYR A 154 -1.24 21.10 -8.53
N THR A 155 -2.53 21.41 -8.51
CA THR A 155 -3.10 22.54 -9.28
C THR A 155 -2.59 23.88 -8.75
N ASP A 156 -2.65 24.09 -7.43
CA ASP A 156 -2.37 25.37 -6.80
C ASP A 156 -0.99 25.45 -6.12
N LEU A 157 -0.31 24.31 -5.95
CA LEU A 157 0.94 24.18 -5.20
C LEU A 157 2.00 23.40 -6.00
N PRO A 158 2.60 24.03 -7.04
CA PRO A 158 3.65 23.37 -7.84
C PRO A 158 4.84 22.89 -7.02
N GLU A 159 5.11 23.51 -5.85
CA GLU A 159 6.18 23.14 -4.93
C GLU A 159 5.98 21.73 -4.33
N ARG A 160 4.73 21.25 -4.33
CA ARG A 160 4.36 19.90 -3.90
C ARG A 160 4.45 18.86 -5.02
N ASN A 161 4.69 19.29 -6.26
CA ASN A 161 4.85 18.37 -7.38
C ASN A 161 6.02 17.43 -7.14
N PHE A 162 5.84 16.18 -7.51
CA PHE A 162 6.92 15.22 -7.45
C PHE A 162 6.87 14.21 -8.60
N ASN A 163 8.02 13.63 -8.87
CA ASN A 163 8.13 12.41 -9.66
C ASN A 163 8.98 11.39 -8.88
N ALA A 164 8.65 10.13 -9.01
CA ALA A 164 9.33 9.05 -8.31
C ALA A 164 9.31 7.77 -9.12
N ASN A 165 10.41 7.02 -9.07
CA ASN A 165 10.39 5.64 -9.50
C ASN A 165 9.71 4.80 -8.42
N THR A 166 8.70 4.04 -8.83
CA THR A 166 7.92 3.16 -7.96
C THR A 166 8.28 1.71 -8.23
N GLY A 167 8.17 0.90 -7.21
CA GLY A 167 8.39 -0.53 -7.35
C GLY A 167 7.77 -1.30 -6.20
N VAL A 168 7.17 -2.44 -6.52
CA VAL A 168 6.72 -3.44 -5.55
C VAL A 168 7.07 -4.80 -6.10
N GLY A 169 7.77 -5.60 -5.32
CA GLY A 169 8.11 -6.96 -5.66
C GLY A 169 7.84 -7.89 -4.48
N THR A 170 7.19 -9.01 -4.74
CA THR A 170 6.98 -10.08 -3.78
C THR A 170 7.43 -11.39 -4.40
N VAL A 171 8.17 -12.19 -3.65
CA VAL A 171 8.55 -13.53 -4.01
C VAL A 171 8.17 -14.49 -2.88
N ASP A 172 7.32 -15.45 -3.20
CA ASP A 172 6.97 -16.58 -2.34
C ASP A 172 7.71 -17.81 -2.83
N TRP A 173 8.53 -18.39 -1.97
CA TRP A 173 9.27 -19.62 -2.24
C TRP A 173 8.87 -20.72 -1.27
N LEU A 174 8.24 -21.78 -1.81
CA LEU A 174 7.88 -22.97 -1.05
C LEU A 174 9.11 -23.87 -0.92
N VAL A 175 9.64 -23.97 0.30
CA VAL A 175 10.77 -24.84 0.65
C VAL A 175 10.23 -26.11 1.29
N GLY A 176 10.36 -27.22 0.56
CA GLY A 176 9.68 -28.47 0.94
C GLY A 176 8.16 -28.31 0.87
N ASN A 177 7.44 -28.99 1.76
CA ASN A 177 5.96 -29.03 1.73
C ASN A 177 5.31 -28.17 2.82
N LYS A 178 6.08 -27.53 3.69
CA LYS A 178 5.57 -26.91 4.92
C LYS A 178 6.07 -25.49 5.16
N THR A 179 7.07 -25.04 4.42
CA THR A 179 7.71 -23.75 4.66
C THR A 179 7.60 -22.86 3.44
N VAL A 180 7.05 -21.66 3.62
CA VAL A 180 7.05 -20.59 2.63
C VAL A 180 7.98 -19.50 3.11
N LEU A 181 8.93 -19.12 2.27
CA LEU A 181 9.78 -17.95 2.48
C LEU A 181 9.24 -16.82 1.60
N ARG A 182 8.80 -15.73 2.22
CA ARG A 182 8.35 -14.53 1.52
C ARG A 182 9.42 -13.45 1.58
N PHE A 183 9.70 -12.86 0.42
CA PHE A 183 10.54 -11.68 0.27
C PHE A 183 9.70 -10.57 -0.34
N ASP A 184 9.67 -9.42 0.31
CA ASP A 184 9.02 -8.21 -0.21
C ASP A 184 10.08 -7.12 -0.38
N ALA A 185 9.99 -6.35 -1.47
CA ALA A 185 10.76 -5.13 -1.66
C ALA A 185 9.86 -4.07 -2.29
N TYR A 186 9.95 -2.82 -1.82
CA TYR A 186 9.12 -1.76 -2.36
C TYR A 186 9.80 -0.39 -2.29
N SER A 187 9.38 0.48 -3.21
CA SER A 187 9.67 1.91 -3.24
C SER A 187 8.40 2.63 -3.67
N LEU A 188 7.74 3.33 -2.75
CA LEU A 188 6.42 3.93 -2.99
C LEU A 188 6.36 5.35 -2.45
N PRO A 189 5.90 6.32 -3.25
CA PRO A 189 5.53 7.62 -2.74
C PRO A 189 4.19 7.51 -1.98
N ARG A 190 4.10 8.21 -0.86
CA ARG A 190 2.87 8.34 -0.05
C ARG A 190 2.62 9.80 0.24
N SER A 191 1.38 10.23 0.15
CA SER A 191 0.97 11.54 0.66
C SER A 191 0.89 11.48 2.17
N ILE A 192 1.40 12.51 2.83
CA ILE A 192 1.40 12.61 4.28
C ILE A 192 0.77 13.94 4.73
N ALA A 193 0.25 13.94 5.94
CA ALA A 193 -0.21 15.12 6.63
C ALA A 193 0.86 15.55 7.65
N ASP A 194 1.95 16.13 7.18
CA ASP A 194 3.04 16.57 8.04
C ASP A 194 3.27 18.06 7.81
N VAL A 195 3.69 18.78 8.86
CA VAL A 195 4.01 20.23 8.78
C VAL A 195 5.33 20.49 8.04
N SER A 196 6.16 19.47 7.87
CA SER A 196 7.50 19.59 7.29
C SER A 196 7.62 19.01 5.87
N ALA A 197 6.60 18.30 5.38
CA ALA A 197 6.65 17.65 4.06
C ALA A 197 5.25 17.37 3.52
N SER A 198 5.09 17.38 2.19
CA SER A 198 3.84 17.03 1.51
C SER A 198 3.76 15.56 1.10
N HIS A 199 4.90 14.91 0.98
CA HIS A 199 4.98 13.49 0.63
C HIS A 199 6.21 12.83 1.24
N GLU A 200 6.13 11.53 1.39
CA GLU A 200 7.28 10.67 1.70
C GLU A 200 7.53 9.67 0.59
N VAL A 201 8.78 9.28 0.40
CA VAL A 201 9.15 8.10 -0.38
C VAL A 201 9.59 7.02 0.58
N VAL A 202 8.79 5.96 0.64
CA VAL A 202 9.03 4.80 1.50
C VAL A 202 9.74 3.72 0.71
N LYS A 203 10.94 3.32 1.14
CA LYS A 203 11.69 2.19 0.57
C LYS A 203 11.84 1.13 1.64
N GLY A 204 11.42 -0.10 1.34
CA GLY A 204 11.47 -1.17 2.31
C GLY A 204 11.83 -2.51 1.70
N VAL A 205 12.39 -3.36 2.56
CA VAL A 205 12.58 -4.78 2.31
C VAL A 205 12.06 -5.57 3.50
N ALA A 206 11.40 -6.69 3.24
CA ALA A 206 10.94 -7.58 4.29
C ALA A 206 11.25 -9.03 3.93
N PHE A 207 11.53 -9.82 4.97
CA PHE A 207 11.67 -11.26 4.89
C PHE A 207 10.72 -11.91 5.88
N GLY A 208 9.94 -12.89 5.43
CA GLY A 208 8.90 -13.51 6.25
C GLY A 208 8.80 -15.03 6.03
N PRO A 209 9.50 -15.86 6.85
CA PRO A 209 9.26 -17.28 6.87
C PRO A 209 7.92 -17.62 7.51
N ARG A 210 7.20 -18.59 6.92
CA ARG A 210 5.98 -19.18 7.47
C ARG A 210 6.11 -20.70 7.41
N TRP A 211 6.05 -21.35 8.57
CA TRP A 211 6.21 -22.79 8.72
C TRP A 211 4.93 -23.43 9.27
N ALA A 212 4.30 -24.30 8.46
CA ALA A 212 3.18 -25.13 8.89
C ALA A 212 3.73 -26.34 9.66
N MET A 213 3.89 -26.19 10.98
CA MET A 213 4.41 -27.24 11.88
C MET A 213 3.55 -28.51 11.79
N THR A 214 2.23 -28.30 11.89
CA THR A 214 1.21 -29.34 11.73
C THR A 214 0.09 -28.83 10.81
N SER A 215 -0.95 -29.65 10.56
CA SER A 215 -2.15 -29.21 9.86
C SER A 215 -2.93 -28.13 10.62
N LYS A 216 -2.66 -27.92 11.91
CA LYS A 216 -3.38 -27.03 12.81
C LYS A 216 -2.53 -25.90 13.38
N THR A 217 -1.20 -25.94 13.19
CA THR A 217 -0.30 -24.98 13.81
C THR A 217 0.65 -24.38 12.80
N VAL A 218 0.82 -23.05 12.85
CA VAL A 218 1.69 -22.28 11.99
C VAL A 218 2.56 -21.36 12.84
N LEU A 219 3.86 -21.39 12.58
CA LEU A 219 4.79 -20.36 13.03
C LEU A 219 5.12 -19.44 11.88
N SER A 220 5.21 -18.16 12.15
CA SER A 220 5.67 -17.17 11.19
C SER A 220 6.57 -16.14 11.86
N ALA A 221 7.50 -15.60 11.08
CA ALA A 221 8.26 -14.43 11.46
C ALA A 221 8.21 -13.41 10.33
N ARG A 222 8.42 -12.13 10.63
CA ARG A 222 8.59 -11.05 9.67
C ARG A 222 9.66 -10.10 10.16
N LEU A 223 10.67 -9.92 9.35
CA LEU A 223 11.71 -8.91 9.55
C LEU A 223 11.50 -7.83 8.50
N LEU A 224 11.40 -6.58 8.92
CA LEU A 224 11.18 -5.42 8.05
C LEU A 224 12.29 -4.39 8.32
N HIS A 225 12.84 -3.86 7.24
CA HIS A 225 13.68 -2.66 7.25
C HIS A 225 13.10 -1.66 6.25
N GLU A 226 12.77 -0.47 6.72
CA GLU A 226 12.12 0.58 5.94
C GLU A 226 12.84 1.91 6.14
N ARG A 227 13.12 2.62 5.06
CA ARG A 227 13.60 3.99 5.07
C ARG A 227 12.53 4.91 4.49
N ARG A 228 12.24 6.00 5.19
CA ARG A 228 11.28 7.03 4.81
C ARG A 228 12.00 8.35 4.60
N THR A 229 11.92 8.89 3.40
CA THR A 229 12.51 10.18 3.04
C THR A 229 11.37 11.15 2.77
N PHE A 230 11.29 12.20 3.54
CA PHE A 230 10.23 13.20 3.48
C PHE A 230 10.63 14.35 2.56
N SER A 231 9.73 14.81 1.73
CA SER A 231 9.99 15.82 0.70
C SER A 231 8.74 16.63 0.38
N GLY A 232 8.94 17.69 -0.43
CA GLY A 232 7.90 18.63 -0.81
C GLY A 232 7.78 19.77 0.21
N ASP A 233 7.47 20.97 -0.29
CA ASP A 233 7.21 22.11 0.57
C ASP A 233 5.75 22.04 1.07
N PRO A 234 5.49 21.98 2.39
CA PRO A 234 4.14 22.07 2.93
C PRO A 234 3.55 23.49 2.83
N GLY A 235 4.38 24.48 2.47
CA GLY A 235 3.99 25.88 2.46
C GLY A 235 3.92 26.54 3.85
N ILE A 236 4.35 25.84 4.91
CA ILE A 236 4.23 26.30 6.30
C ILE A 236 5.59 26.75 6.83
N VAL A 237 6.68 26.08 6.52
CA VAL A 237 8.03 26.39 7.00
C VAL A 237 9.02 26.35 5.84
N ALA A 238 9.47 27.50 5.38
CA ALA A 238 10.54 27.59 4.40
C ALA A 238 11.89 27.19 5.05
N GLY A 239 12.63 26.25 4.44
CA GLY A 239 14.01 25.94 4.81
C GLY A 239 14.17 24.99 6.00
N GLY A 240 13.16 24.21 6.34
CA GLY A 240 13.23 23.18 7.39
C GLY A 240 14.21 22.04 7.06
N VAL A 241 14.75 21.39 8.09
CA VAL A 241 15.59 20.20 7.93
C VAL A 241 14.76 19.09 7.29
N LYS A 242 15.27 18.54 6.18
CA LYS A 242 14.63 17.42 5.48
C LYS A 242 14.61 16.21 6.42
N ARG A 243 13.41 15.72 6.72
CA ARG A 243 13.21 14.55 7.59
C ARG A 243 13.58 13.26 6.86
N ASP A 244 14.31 12.40 7.54
CA ASP A 244 14.70 11.07 7.09
C ASP A 244 14.56 10.10 8.27
N GLU A 245 13.95 8.94 8.05
CA GLU A 245 13.68 7.99 9.11
C GLU A 245 13.99 6.56 8.66
N VAL A 246 14.43 5.78 9.62
CA VAL A 246 14.62 4.33 9.48
C VAL A 246 13.70 3.63 10.47
N TYR A 247 12.88 2.73 9.97
CA TYR A 247 12.00 1.89 10.78
C TYR A 247 12.39 0.43 10.63
N ARG A 248 12.50 -0.29 11.73
CA ARG A 248 12.80 -1.72 11.78
C ARG A 248 11.75 -2.42 12.61
N LEU A 249 11.32 -3.59 12.15
CA LEU A 249 10.35 -4.41 12.86
C LEU A 249 10.76 -5.87 12.78
N ALA A 250 10.76 -6.54 13.93
CA ALA A 250 10.76 -7.99 14.03
C ALA A 250 9.44 -8.44 14.65
N ARG A 251 8.70 -9.27 13.93
CA ARG A 251 7.44 -9.89 14.39
C ARG A 251 7.61 -11.39 14.40
N PHE A 252 7.17 -12.04 15.47
CA PHE A 252 7.01 -13.49 15.58
C PHE A 252 5.56 -13.78 15.90
N ALA A 253 4.96 -14.75 15.18
CA ALA A 253 3.57 -15.09 15.41
C ALA A 253 3.37 -16.61 15.39
N PHE A 254 2.49 -17.06 16.28
CA PHE A 254 1.99 -18.42 16.38
C PHE A 254 0.50 -18.43 16.10
N GLY A 255 0.08 -19.28 15.18
CA GLY A 255 -1.33 -19.51 14.84
C GLY A 255 -1.71 -20.95 15.17
N TRP A 256 -2.90 -21.14 15.71
CA TRP A 256 -3.44 -22.45 16.07
C TRP A 256 -4.94 -22.54 15.71
N GLU A 257 -5.30 -23.58 14.97
CA GLU A 257 -6.68 -23.92 14.59
C GLU A 257 -7.06 -25.25 15.26
N PRO A 258 -7.47 -25.24 16.54
CA PRO A 258 -7.84 -26.48 17.25
C PRO A 258 -8.97 -27.23 16.56
N GLN A 259 -9.92 -26.49 16.02
CA GLN A 259 -11.04 -26.96 15.21
C GLN A 259 -11.26 -25.96 14.07
N HIS A 260 -11.87 -26.40 12.98
CA HIS A 260 -12.06 -25.60 11.76
C HIS A 260 -12.82 -24.27 11.94
N PHE A 261 -13.55 -24.12 13.04
CA PHE A 261 -14.29 -22.90 13.38
C PHE A 261 -13.59 -22.02 14.42
N TRP A 262 -12.45 -22.44 15.01
CA TRP A 262 -11.68 -21.65 15.96
C TRP A 262 -10.30 -21.32 15.41
N GLN A 263 -9.99 -20.03 15.40
CA GLN A 263 -8.65 -19.55 15.04
C GLN A 263 -8.10 -18.71 16.19
N VAL A 264 -6.97 -19.12 16.72
CA VAL A 264 -6.24 -18.43 17.79
C VAL A 264 -4.90 -17.99 17.21
N SER A 265 -4.51 -16.74 17.44
CA SER A 265 -3.15 -16.31 17.12
C SER A 265 -2.59 -15.40 18.21
N VAL A 266 -1.28 -15.54 18.41
CA VAL A 266 -0.50 -14.65 19.28
C VAL A 266 0.69 -14.15 18.48
N ALA A 267 0.94 -12.85 18.54
CA ALA A 267 2.09 -12.22 17.90
C ALA A 267 2.86 -11.37 18.91
N PHE A 268 4.18 -11.36 18.75
CA PHE A 268 5.11 -10.52 19.50
C PHE A 268 5.88 -9.66 18.52
N ASP A 269 5.84 -8.35 18.72
CA ASP A 269 6.51 -7.33 17.92
C ASP A 269 7.60 -6.64 18.72
N VAL A 270 8.74 -6.45 18.07
CA VAL A 270 9.81 -5.56 18.51
C VAL A 270 10.06 -4.58 17.38
N GLY A 271 9.87 -3.30 17.63
CA GLY A 271 10.05 -2.27 16.61
C GLY A 271 10.91 -1.12 17.14
N ASP A 272 11.68 -0.52 16.25
CA ASP A 272 12.40 0.71 16.50
C ASP A 272 12.27 1.67 15.32
N ARG A 273 12.29 2.96 15.62
CA ARG A 273 12.30 4.05 14.66
C ARG A 273 13.35 5.05 15.05
N GLU A 274 14.26 5.32 14.14
CA GLU A 274 15.28 6.36 14.22
C GLU A 274 14.91 7.51 13.28
N SER A 275 15.01 8.75 13.71
CA SER A 275 14.75 9.97 12.94
C SER A 275 15.92 10.94 13.07
N ASN A 276 16.16 11.75 12.03
CA ASN A 276 17.07 12.88 12.11
C ASN A 276 16.44 14.13 12.77
N ILE A 277 15.19 14.03 13.22
CA ILE A 277 14.47 15.08 13.96
C ILE A 277 14.31 14.63 15.41
N ASP A 278 14.80 15.46 16.34
CA ASP A 278 14.75 15.19 17.78
C ASP A 278 13.32 14.91 18.28
N GLY A 279 13.18 13.94 19.17
CA GLY A 279 11.91 13.56 19.79
C GLY A 279 11.00 12.70 18.91
N ARG A 280 11.47 12.24 17.73
CA ARG A 280 10.70 11.34 16.86
C ARG A 280 11.21 9.90 16.87
N ASP A 281 12.26 9.63 17.65
CA ASP A 281 12.78 8.29 17.89
C ASP A 281 11.88 7.56 18.87
N TYR A 282 11.61 6.30 18.63
CA TYR A 282 10.92 5.45 19.60
C TYR A 282 11.28 3.98 19.42
N GLN A 283 11.16 3.24 20.51
CA GLN A 283 11.23 1.78 20.54
C GLN A 283 9.99 1.24 21.23
N TYR A 284 9.51 0.10 20.77
CA TYR A 284 8.37 -0.57 21.40
C TYR A 284 8.47 -2.08 21.34
N ASN A 285 7.82 -2.70 22.33
CA ASN A 285 7.50 -4.12 22.35
C ASN A 285 5.98 -4.24 22.48
N ALA A 286 5.36 -5.13 21.71
CA ALA A 286 3.93 -5.36 21.78
C ALA A 286 3.59 -6.85 21.71
N VAL A 287 2.58 -7.25 22.48
CA VAL A 287 1.97 -8.57 22.38
C VAL A 287 0.54 -8.40 21.89
N MET A 288 0.17 -9.13 20.88
CA MET A 288 -1.18 -9.11 20.30
C MET A 288 -1.77 -10.50 20.32
N GLY A 289 -2.99 -10.63 20.82
CA GLY A 289 -3.78 -11.85 20.77
C GLY A 289 -5.01 -11.66 19.88
N ASN A 290 -5.34 -12.65 19.08
CA ASN A 290 -6.57 -12.69 18.30
C ASN A 290 -7.26 -14.05 18.50
N LEU A 291 -8.57 -13.99 18.71
CA LEU A 291 -9.46 -15.15 18.75
C LEU A 291 -10.59 -14.90 17.76
N ALA A 292 -10.72 -15.76 16.77
CA ALA A 292 -11.79 -15.68 15.79
C ALA A 292 -12.60 -16.98 15.78
N TYR A 293 -13.92 -16.83 15.62
CA TYR A 293 -14.85 -17.92 15.38
C TYR A 293 -15.41 -17.76 13.96
N VAL A 294 -15.28 -18.79 13.15
CA VAL A 294 -15.73 -18.83 11.74
C VAL A 294 -16.87 -19.83 11.64
N TRP A 295 -18.06 -19.39 11.27
CA TRP A 295 -19.25 -20.25 11.08
C TRP A 295 -19.48 -20.57 9.61
#